data_7db20c1c486c1692891305a9cd9a03a4
#
_entry.id   7db20c1c486c1692891305a9cd9a03a4
#
_cell.length_a   1.000
_cell.length_b   1.000
_cell.length_c   1.000
_cell.angle_alpha   90.00
_cell.angle_beta   90.00
_cell.angle_gamma   90.00
#
_symmetry.space_group_name_H-M   'P 1'
#
loop_
_entity.id
_entity.type
_entity.pdbx_description
1 polymer ?
#
loop_
_entity_poly.entity_id
_entity_poly.type
_entity_poly.pdbx_seq_one_letter_code
_entity_poly.pdbx_strand_id
1 'polypeptide(L)'
;MKRLPLLLTLLTLCIPGSPLVAADYDLVIRGGRIVDGTGNPWFNGDVAILDDRIAAVGQVSGTADHEINAAGLVVAPGFIDIHSHSDFLLLEDGHAQSKIRQGVTTEILGEGNSAGPYRGKLSAQSRKVRGKDREWRTLGGYFDVLDQAGTSVNVASYVGLNNVWQSVMGSSFDRPSPEQITEMAKLVDEAMRDGALGLSSQVMMPPGSLATTEDVIALCRVVAKHGGLYSTHIRNEGTGVFEAVNEAIEIGRQAGVPVDIIHLKIADQTFWGRMNEIVEQINAARTEGLNIQANVYPYTRGNNNLVSIIPPWAHEGGRQKLLERLRDPEQRKRMKHDIENGIDGWYNHYTAVGRDWSRMLVSANTTF
;
A
#
# COMPACT_ATOMS: atom_id res chain seq x y z
N MET A 1 35.92 83.97 -29.61
CA MET A 1 36.17 82.47 -29.44
C MET A 1 34.85 81.80 -29.26
N LYS A 2 34.32 81.23 -30.33
CA LYS A 2 33.00 80.49 -30.30
C LYS A 2 33.33 79.03 -30.14
N ARG A 3 32.79 78.38 -29.05
CA ARG A 3 32.90 76.94 -28.81
C ARG A 3 31.75 76.21 -29.52
N LEU A 4 32.11 75.29 -30.42
CA LEU A 4 31.18 74.41 -31.12
C LEU A 4 30.87 73.21 -30.22
N PRO A 5 29.59 72.76 -29.99
CA PRO A 5 29.31 71.55 -29.26
C PRO A 5 29.45 70.30 -30.16
N LEU A 6 30.19 69.31 -29.66
CA LEU A 6 30.36 68.00 -30.28
C LEU A 6 29.15 67.20 -30.02
N LEU A 7 28.35 66.90 -31.04
CA LEU A 7 27.17 66.01 -30.96
C LEU A 7 27.61 64.53 -31.09
N LEU A 8 27.60 63.82 -30.00
CA LEU A 8 27.93 62.38 -29.97
C LEU A 8 26.64 61.57 -30.32
N THR A 9 26.58 61.07 -31.54
CA THR A 9 25.46 60.18 -31.98
C THR A 9 25.73 58.79 -31.52
N LEU A 10 24.92 58.31 -30.53
CA LEU A 10 24.94 56.94 -30.05
C LEU A 10 24.18 56.06 -31.08
N LEU A 11 24.93 55.24 -31.83
CA LEU A 11 24.35 54.26 -32.73
C LEU A 11 23.95 53.01 -31.89
N THR A 12 22.66 52.86 -31.56
CA THR A 12 22.13 51.66 -30.94
C THR A 12 22.07 50.55 -31.99
N LEU A 13 22.97 49.58 -31.89
CA LEU A 13 22.87 48.32 -32.65
C LEU A 13 21.70 47.52 -32.11
N CYS A 14 20.57 47.51 -32.78
CA CYS A 14 19.51 46.50 -32.56
C CYS A 14 20.01 45.17 -33.12
N ILE A 15 20.50 44.30 -32.25
CA ILE A 15 20.68 42.87 -32.58
C ILE A 15 19.28 42.29 -32.67
N PRO A 16 18.83 41.76 -33.84
CA PRO A 16 17.57 41.08 -33.91
C PRO A 16 17.69 39.84 -33.03
N GLY A 17 16.97 39.80 -31.93
CA GLY A 17 16.78 38.59 -31.12
C GLY A 17 16.17 37.52 -32.03
N SER A 18 16.87 36.42 -32.24
CA SER A 18 16.26 35.25 -32.87
C SER A 18 14.97 34.92 -32.13
N PRO A 19 13.86 34.66 -32.83
CA PRO A 19 12.65 34.21 -32.15
C PRO A 19 13.01 32.96 -31.36
N LEU A 20 12.75 32.96 -30.05
CA LEU A 20 12.72 31.75 -29.23
C LEU A 20 11.61 30.89 -29.81
N VAL A 21 11.96 29.92 -30.63
CA VAL A 21 11.06 28.89 -31.06
C VAL A 21 10.88 27.98 -29.83
N ALA A 22 9.68 27.87 -29.34
CA ALA A 22 9.38 26.92 -28.27
C ALA A 22 9.76 25.51 -28.72
N ALA A 23 10.33 24.70 -27.84
CA ALA A 23 10.61 23.31 -28.14
C ALA A 23 9.29 22.54 -28.31
N ASP A 24 9.35 21.49 -29.09
CA ASP A 24 8.17 20.63 -29.34
C ASP A 24 7.80 19.79 -28.10
N TYR A 25 8.79 19.55 -27.22
CA TYR A 25 8.67 18.74 -26.01
C TYR A 25 9.47 19.35 -24.85
N ASP A 26 9.05 19.07 -23.60
CA ASP A 26 9.82 19.47 -22.41
C ASP A 26 11.04 18.56 -22.21
N LEU A 27 10.85 17.25 -22.48
CA LEU A 27 11.90 16.25 -22.33
C LEU A 27 11.80 15.18 -23.42
N VAL A 28 12.95 14.81 -24.00
CA VAL A 28 13.07 13.60 -24.81
C VAL A 28 14.18 12.70 -24.27
N ILE A 29 13.85 11.42 -24.08
CA ILE A 29 14.78 10.35 -23.73
C ILE A 29 15.15 9.66 -25.05
N ARG A 30 16.42 9.74 -25.47
CA ARG A 30 16.89 9.30 -26.79
C ARG A 30 17.58 7.95 -26.78
N GLY A 31 17.26 7.10 -27.76
CA GLY A 31 18.03 5.90 -28.13
C GLY A 31 18.04 4.80 -27.06
N GLY A 32 17.02 4.74 -26.20
CA GLY A 32 16.91 3.73 -25.17
C GLY A 32 16.35 2.39 -25.67
N ARG A 33 16.56 1.35 -24.88
CA ARG A 33 15.85 0.09 -25.02
C ARG A 33 14.53 0.21 -24.27
N ILE A 34 13.42 0.36 -25.00
CA ILE A 34 12.09 0.57 -24.42
C ILE A 34 11.51 -0.78 -23.97
N VAL A 35 11.15 -0.86 -22.68
CA VAL A 35 10.37 -1.94 -22.08
C VAL A 35 9.09 -1.30 -21.53
N ASP A 36 8.01 -1.37 -22.29
CA ASP A 36 6.80 -0.56 -22.07
C ASP A 36 5.79 -1.17 -21.07
N GLY A 37 6.08 -2.36 -20.55
CA GLY A 37 5.21 -3.04 -19.59
C GLY A 37 4.04 -3.82 -20.21
N THR A 38 3.91 -3.83 -21.54
CA THR A 38 2.81 -4.57 -22.23
C THR A 38 3.01 -6.07 -22.27
N GLY A 39 4.22 -6.57 -21.93
CA GLY A 39 4.62 -7.96 -22.09
C GLY A 39 5.18 -8.28 -23.48
N ASN A 40 5.18 -7.33 -24.41
CA ASN A 40 5.83 -7.47 -25.69
C ASN A 40 7.37 -7.39 -25.57
N PRO A 41 8.13 -7.92 -26.57
CA PRO A 41 9.57 -7.73 -26.62
C PRO A 41 9.95 -6.25 -26.65
N TRP A 42 11.09 -5.92 -26.01
CA TRP A 42 11.63 -4.57 -26.06
C TRP A 42 12.00 -4.13 -27.50
N PHE A 43 12.04 -2.83 -27.72
CA PHE A 43 12.50 -2.22 -28.97
C PHE A 43 13.39 -1.00 -28.68
N ASN A 44 14.22 -0.59 -29.65
CA ASN A 44 14.97 0.64 -29.54
C ASN A 44 14.10 1.82 -29.96
N GLY A 45 14.17 2.91 -29.19
CA GLY A 45 13.37 4.10 -29.47
C GLY A 45 13.63 5.24 -28.49
N ASP A 46 12.84 6.27 -28.69
CA ASP A 46 12.83 7.48 -27.87
C ASP A 46 11.49 7.55 -27.10
N VAL A 47 11.49 8.35 -26.03
CA VAL A 47 10.27 8.74 -25.29
C VAL A 47 10.22 10.25 -25.20
N ALA A 48 9.17 10.88 -25.73
CA ALA A 48 8.93 12.31 -25.61
C ALA A 48 7.88 12.60 -24.55
N ILE A 49 8.13 13.62 -23.76
CA ILE A 49 7.28 14.08 -22.67
C ILE A 49 6.95 15.55 -22.90
N LEU A 50 5.66 15.86 -22.79
CA LEU A 50 5.12 17.21 -22.84
C LEU A 50 4.19 17.38 -21.63
N ASP A 51 4.44 18.40 -20.84
CA ASP A 51 3.81 18.58 -19.54
C ASP A 51 4.01 17.34 -18.64
N ASP A 52 2.95 16.74 -18.17
CA ASP A 52 2.95 15.55 -17.32
C ASP A 52 2.66 14.23 -18.09
N ARG A 53 2.76 14.26 -19.45
CA ARG A 53 2.31 13.16 -20.29
C ARG A 53 3.40 12.66 -21.23
N ILE A 54 3.38 11.34 -21.46
CA ILE A 54 4.12 10.73 -22.56
C ILE A 54 3.41 11.12 -23.86
N ALA A 55 4.04 11.99 -24.65
CA ALA A 55 3.51 12.52 -25.88
C ALA A 55 3.78 11.57 -27.06
N ALA A 56 4.95 10.91 -27.10
CA ALA A 56 5.30 9.96 -28.13
C ALA A 56 6.28 8.89 -27.62
N VAL A 57 6.21 7.69 -28.22
CA VAL A 57 7.15 6.59 -27.98
C VAL A 57 7.52 5.99 -29.34
N GLY A 58 8.82 5.74 -29.57
CA GLY A 58 9.32 5.16 -30.83
C GLY A 58 10.36 6.07 -31.48
N GLN A 59 10.19 6.40 -32.75
CA GLN A 59 11.04 7.38 -33.44
C GLN A 59 10.44 8.78 -33.21
N VAL A 60 11.09 9.58 -32.35
CA VAL A 60 10.63 10.93 -32.04
C VAL A 60 11.43 11.94 -32.85
N SER A 61 10.73 12.70 -33.69
CA SER A 61 11.24 13.90 -34.37
C SER A 61 10.83 15.14 -33.57
N GLY A 62 11.63 16.21 -33.64
CA GLY A 62 11.36 17.46 -32.95
C GLY A 62 12.44 17.78 -31.91
N THR A 63 12.34 18.99 -31.39
CA THR A 63 13.26 19.56 -30.39
C THR A 63 12.69 19.39 -28.96
N ALA A 64 13.54 19.36 -27.96
CA ALA A 64 13.14 19.33 -26.56
C ALA A 64 13.94 20.37 -25.75
N ASP A 65 13.32 20.88 -24.68
CA ASP A 65 14.04 21.75 -23.72
C ASP A 65 15.16 20.97 -23.01
N HIS A 66 14.90 19.68 -22.74
CA HIS A 66 15.88 18.77 -22.15
C HIS A 66 15.96 17.45 -22.93
N GLU A 67 17.17 16.92 -23.10
CA GLU A 67 17.40 15.60 -23.68
C GLU A 67 18.22 14.71 -22.75
N ILE A 68 17.79 13.46 -22.62
CA ILE A 68 18.53 12.41 -21.91
C ILE A 68 19.02 11.39 -22.94
N ASN A 69 20.33 11.20 -23.03
CA ASN A 69 20.90 10.13 -23.85
C ASN A 69 20.76 8.81 -23.07
N ALA A 70 19.91 7.93 -23.56
CA ALA A 70 19.67 6.58 -23.01
C ALA A 70 20.32 5.47 -23.81
N ALA A 71 21.29 5.77 -24.70
CA ALA A 71 21.99 4.76 -25.48
C ALA A 71 22.61 3.70 -24.54
N GLY A 72 22.24 2.42 -24.76
CA GLY A 72 22.69 1.31 -23.93
C GLY A 72 21.93 1.13 -22.62
N LEU A 73 20.99 2.02 -22.28
CA LEU A 73 20.15 1.93 -21.09
C LEU A 73 18.76 1.35 -21.43
N VAL A 74 18.09 0.86 -20.40
CA VAL A 74 16.67 0.48 -20.48
C VAL A 74 15.82 1.66 -20.04
N VAL A 75 14.77 1.94 -20.79
CA VAL A 75 13.73 2.91 -20.46
C VAL A 75 12.44 2.13 -20.21
N ALA A 76 11.88 2.28 -19.04
CA ALA A 76 10.67 1.59 -18.61
C ALA A 76 9.77 2.56 -17.84
N PRO A 77 8.45 2.28 -17.71
CA PRO A 77 7.59 2.96 -16.76
C PRO A 77 8.15 2.82 -15.33
N GLY A 78 7.90 3.82 -14.49
CA GLY A 78 8.22 3.73 -13.07
C GLY A 78 7.49 2.55 -12.42
N PHE A 79 8.17 1.85 -11.49
CA PHE A 79 7.59 0.72 -10.79
C PHE A 79 6.52 1.19 -9.80
N ILE A 80 5.48 0.37 -9.66
CA ILE A 80 4.44 0.54 -8.65
C ILE A 80 4.73 -0.45 -7.52
N ASP A 81 5.03 0.07 -6.33
CA ASP A 81 5.09 -0.75 -5.12
C ASP A 81 3.66 -0.97 -4.61
N ILE A 82 3.12 -2.15 -4.89
CA ILE A 82 1.72 -2.47 -4.62
C ILE A 82 1.44 -2.81 -3.15
N HIS A 83 2.46 -2.86 -2.30
CA HIS A 83 2.33 -3.17 -0.88
C HIS A 83 3.38 -2.41 -0.07
N SER A 84 3.03 -1.23 0.39
CA SER A 84 3.90 -0.36 1.20
C SER A 84 3.23 0.05 2.51
N HIS A 85 4.05 0.24 3.54
CA HIS A 85 3.63 0.74 4.86
C HIS A 85 4.20 2.14 5.15
N SER A 86 4.38 2.94 4.10
CA SER A 86 4.97 4.29 4.19
C SER A 86 3.97 5.37 4.62
N ASP A 87 2.73 5.03 4.99
CA ASP A 87 1.63 5.95 5.29
C ASP A 87 2.05 7.18 6.11
N PHE A 88 2.81 6.96 7.16
CA PHE A 88 3.24 8.05 8.05
C PHE A 88 4.69 8.48 7.79
N LEU A 89 5.53 7.59 7.28
CA LEU A 89 6.92 7.91 6.98
C LEU A 89 7.04 8.95 5.86
N LEU A 90 6.15 8.94 4.88
CA LEU A 90 6.09 9.95 3.82
C LEU A 90 5.76 11.35 4.35
N LEU A 91 5.06 11.45 5.49
CA LEU A 91 4.82 12.73 6.16
C LEU A 91 6.06 13.23 6.92
N GLU A 92 6.95 12.34 7.34
CA GLU A 92 8.22 12.65 8.01
C GLU A 92 9.31 12.97 6.97
N ASP A 93 9.49 12.10 5.97
CA ASP A 93 10.42 12.26 4.86
C ASP A 93 9.74 11.95 3.51
N GLY A 94 9.19 12.97 2.88
CA GLY A 94 8.56 12.86 1.56
C GLY A 94 9.53 12.67 0.40
N HIS A 95 10.87 12.69 0.62
CA HIS A 95 11.83 12.43 -0.45
C HIS A 95 11.81 10.97 -0.92
N ALA A 96 11.33 10.04 -0.11
CA ALA A 96 11.17 8.63 -0.45
C ALA A 96 12.41 8.01 -1.15
N GLN A 97 13.63 8.38 -0.69
CA GLN A 97 14.88 8.04 -1.39
C GLN A 97 15.09 6.55 -1.58
N SER A 98 14.64 5.73 -0.63
CA SER A 98 14.71 4.26 -0.74
C SER A 98 13.84 3.71 -1.87
N LYS A 99 12.80 4.43 -2.27
CA LYS A 99 11.87 4.04 -3.34
C LYS A 99 12.33 4.58 -4.69
N ILE A 100 12.45 5.90 -4.83
CA ILE A 100 12.77 6.52 -6.12
C ILE A 100 14.12 6.08 -6.66
N ARG A 101 15.12 5.80 -5.81
CA ARG A 101 16.43 5.29 -6.24
C ARG A 101 16.39 3.85 -6.76
N GLN A 102 15.31 3.14 -6.55
CA GLN A 102 15.03 1.81 -7.11
C GLN A 102 14.06 1.86 -8.30
N GLY A 103 13.68 3.07 -8.74
CA GLY A 103 12.76 3.28 -9.85
C GLY A 103 11.28 3.14 -9.47
N VAL A 104 10.94 3.08 -8.19
CA VAL A 104 9.55 3.12 -7.71
C VAL A 104 9.06 4.55 -7.79
N THR A 105 7.97 4.78 -8.51
CA THR A 105 7.34 6.09 -8.69
C THR A 105 5.95 6.18 -8.09
N THR A 106 5.38 5.06 -7.66
CA THR A 106 4.05 4.99 -7.03
C THR A 106 4.08 3.98 -5.90
N GLU A 107 3.48 4.34 -4.75
CA GLU A 107 3.29 3.45 -3.61
C GLU A 107 1.81 3.26 -3.33
N ILE A 108 1.39 2.01 -3.07
CA ILE A 108 0.06 1.67 -2.60
C ILE A 108 0.13 1.40 -1.09
N LEU A 109 -0.65 2.15 -0.34
CA LEU A 109 -0.66 2.20 1.13
C LEU A 109 -1.95 1.64 1.71
N GLY A 110 -2.05 1.62 3.04
CA GLY A 110 -3.31 1.35 3.74
C GLY A 110 -3.61 -0.13 3.96
N GLU A 111 -2.60 -0.98 4.02
CA GLU A 111 -2.72 -2.43 4.18
C GLU A 111 -3.18 -2.83 5.59
N GLY A 112 -4.43 -3.31 5.70
CA GLY A 112 -5.08 -3.69 6.95
C GLY A 112 -5.36 -2.52 7.91
N ASN A 113 -4.39 -1.63 8.06
CA ASN A 113 -4.49 -0.33 8.72
C ASN A 113 -4.19 0.77 7.70
N SER A 114 -5.00 1.81 7.67
CA SER A 114 -4.81 2.95 6.78
C SER A 114 -4.68 4.27 7.54
N ALA A 115 -4.28 5.32 6.84
CA ALA A 115 -4.20 6.66 7.43
C ALA A 115 -5.57 7.34 7.68
N GLY A 116 -6.65 6.63 7.45
CA GLY A 116 -8.05 7.00 7.72
C GLY A 116 -8.99 5.83 7.39
N PRO A 117 -10.21 5.79 7.94
CA PRO A 117 -10.85 6.78 8.81
C PRO A 117 -10.43 6.70 10.28
N TYR A 118 -10.56 7.84 10.97
CA TYR A 118 -10.46 7.98 12.43
C TYR A 118 -11.75 8.59 12.93
N ARG A 119 -12.78 7.78 13.15
CA ARG A 119 -14.14 8.18 13.48
C ARG A 119 -14.61 7.52 14.78
N GLY A 120 -15.74 7.94 15.29
CA GLY A 120 -16.43 7.33 16.41
C GLY A 120 -15.53 7.09 17.63
N LYS A 121 -15.16 5.84 17.89
CA LYS A 121 -14.30 5.44 19.03
C LYS A 121 -12.79 5.68 18.79
N LEU A 122 -12.38 5.99 17.56
CA LEU A 122 -11.02 6.42 17.25
C LEU A 122 -10.89 7.95 17.29
N SER A 123 -9.88 8.43 18.01
CA SER A 123 -9.52 9.86 18.01
C SER A 123 -8.96 10.28 16.65
N ALA A 124 -9.10 11.55 16.30
CA ALA A 124 -8.41 12.12 15.15
C ALA A 124 -6.92 11.82 15.18
N GLN A 125 -6.34 11.63 14.02
CA GLN A 125 -4.89 11.53 13.91
C GLN A 125 -4.29 12.95 14.01
N SER A 126 -3.33 13.12 14.90
CA SER A 126 -2.60 14.38 15.06
C SER A 126 -1.11 14.11 14.99
N ARG A 127 -0.42 14.83 14.09
CA ARG A 127 1.04 14.69 13.89
C ARG A 127 1.69 16.02 13.54
N LYS A 128 2.96 16.15 13.88
CA LYS A 128 3.79 17.22 13.37
C LYS A 128 4.36 16.82 12.01
N VAL A 129 3.96 17.54 10.97
CA VAL A 129 4.39 17.31 9.59
C VAL A 129 5.18 18.52 9.13
N ARG A 130 6.48 18.34 8.85
CA ARG A 130 7.41 19.41 8.46
C ARG A 130 7.33 20.66 9.38
N GLY A 131 7.30 20.40 10.69
CA GLY A 131 7.27 21.45 11.70
C GLY A 131 5.89 22.07 11.99
N LYS A 132 4.84 21.69 11.26
CA LYS A 132 3.45 22.18 11.44
C LYS A 132 2.58 21.08 12.04
N ASP A 133 1.75 21.41 13.02
CA ASP A 133 0.77 20.49 13.57
C ASP A 133 -0.35 20.30 12.54
N ARG A 134 -0.68 19.04 12.26
CA ARG A 134 -1.71 18.59 11.33
C ARG A 134 -2.64 17.62 12.03
N GLU A 135 -3.93 17.76 11.75
CA GLU A 135 -4.95 16.85 12.23
C GLU A 135 -5.86 16.44 11.08
N TRP A 136 -6.25 15.16 11.05
CA TRP A 136 -7.22 14.66 10.08
C TRP A 136 -8.04 13.50 10.66
N ARG A 137 -9.17 13.20 10.01
CA ARG A 137 -10.11 12.15 10.43
C ARG A 137 -10.51 11.22 9.30
N THR A 138 -10.39 11.66 8.06
CA THR A 138 -10.77 10.89 6.87
C THR A 138 -9.54 10.53 6.05
N LEU A 139 -9.71 9.61 5.11
CA LEU A 139 -8.64 9.29 4.17
C LEU A 139 -8.33 10.49 3.26
N GLY A 140 -9.38 11.22 2.81
CA GLY A 140 -9.20 12.46 2.04
C GLY A 140 -8.42 13.52 2.81
N GLY A 141 -8.72 13.70 4.10
CA GLY A 141 -7.94 14.61 4.94
C GLY A 141 -6.46 14.21 5.09
N TYR A 142 -6.14 12.93 5.07
CA TYR A 142 -4.75 12.47 5.00
C TYR A 142 -4.12 12.83 3.64
N PHE A 143 -4.82 12.62 2.53
CA PHE A 143 -4.32 13.00 1.21
C PHE A 143 -4.06 14.49 1.10
N ASP A 144 -4.96 15.33 1.63
CA ASP A 144 -4.74 16.80 1.69
C ASP A 144 -3.46 17.17 2.46
N VAL A 145 -3.20 16.49 3.58
CA VAL A 145 -1.98 16.71 4.37
C VAL A 145 -0.74 16.26 3.60
N LEU A 146 -0.82 15.12 2.91
CA LEU A 146 0.27 14.57 2.12
C LEU A 146 0.61 15.47 0.92
N ASP A 147 -0.40 15.95 0.18
CA ASP A 147 -0.23 16.86 -0.94
C ASP A 147 0.41 18.18 -0.51
N GLN A 148 -0.04 18.76 0.61
CA GLN A 148 0.56 19.97 1.16
C GLN A 148 1.98 19.74 1.67
N ALA A 149 2.32 18.54 2.12
CA ALA A 149 3.67 18.17 2.50
C ALA A 149 4.55 17.94 1.27
N GLY A 150 4.00 17.37 0.22
CA GLY A 150 4.65 16.97 -1.02
C GLY A 150 5.47 15.68 -0.86
N THR A 151 5.45 14.83 -1.86
CA THR A 151 6.24 13.60 -1.90
C THR A 151 6.92 13.44 -3.26
N SER A 152 8.00 12.67 -3.31
CA SER A 152 8.70 12.35 -4.55
C SER A 152 8.07 11.18 -5.31
N VAL A 153 7.10 10.50 -4.72
CA VAL A 153 6.35 9.38 -5.30
C VAL A 153 4.87 9.70 -5.36
N ASN A 154 4.17 9.13 -6.33
CA ASN A 154 2.71 9.12 -6.30
C ASN A 154 2.23 8.17 -5.21
N VAL A 155 1.06 8.46 -4.64
CA VAL A 155 0.48 7.67 -3.56
C VAL A 155 -0.97 7.34 -3.89
N ALA A 156 -1.32 6.08 -3.68
CA ALA A 156 -2.70 5.63 -3.56
C ALA A 156 -2.85 4.82 -2.27
N SER A 157 -4.05 4.67 -1.76
CA SER A 157 -4.27 3.94 -0.51
C SER A 157 -5.56 3.14 -0.55
N TYR A 158 -5.56 2.02 0.15
CA TYR A 158 -6.77 1.33 0.56
C TYR A 158 -7.39 2.00 1.79
N VAL A 159 -8.65 1.72 2.07
CA VAL A 159 -9.23 1.87 3.40
C VAL A 159 -9.00 0.58 4.19
N GLY A 160 -8.36 0.68 5.35
CA GLY A 160 -8.05 -0.48 6.19
C GLY A 160 -9.24 -0.94 7.04
N LEU A 161 -9.56 -2.23 6.97
CA LEU A 161 -10.62 -2.84 7.78
C LEU A 161 -10.44 -2.55 9.27
N ASN A 162 -9.21 -2.57 9.77
CA ASN A 162 -8.92 -2.33 11.18
C ASN A 162 -9.35 -0.92 11.63
N ASN A 163 -9.14 0.10 10.80
CA ASN A 163 -9.59 1.47 11.10
C ASN A 163 -11.12 1.56 11.10
N VAL A 164 -11.76 0.97 10.10
CA VAL A 164 -13.22 0.92 10.00
C VAL A 164 -13.82 0.21 11.22
N TRP A 165 -13.31 -0.98 11.54
CA TRP A 165 -13.75 -1.78 12.69
C TRP A 165 -13.58 -1.04 14.00
N GLN A 166 -12.38 -0.53 14.27
CA GLN A 166 -12.09 0.18 15.52
C GLN A 166 -12.84 1.50 15.64
N SER A 167 -13.16 2.17 14.55
CA SER A 167 -14.01 3.37 14.58
C SER A 167 -15.38 3.08 15.19
N VAL A 168 -15.95 1.91 14.91
CA VAL A 168 -17.28 1.51 15.38
C VAL A 168 -17.23 0.68 16.67
N MET A 169 -16.35 -0.32 16.72
CA MET A 169 -16.27 -1.29 17.83
C MET A 169 -15.27 -0.89 18.92
N GLY A 170 -14.29 -0.02 18.60
CA GLY A 170 -13.17 0.25 19.49
C GLY A 170 -12.31 -0.98 19.68
N SER A 171 -12.02 -1.32 20.93
CA SER A 171 -11.24 -2.51 21.32
C SER A 171 -12.11 -3.66 21.84
N SER A 172 -13.44 -3.61 21.63
CA SER A 172 -14.36 -4.71 21.99
C SER A 172 -14.19 -5.88 21.04
N PHE A 173 -14.33 -7.09 21.59
CA PHE A 173 -14.36 -8.35 20.85
C PHE A 173 -15.79 -8.86 20.65
N ASP A 174 -16.80 -8.08 21.07
CA ASP A 174 -18.19 -8.42 20.82
C ASP A 174 -18.49 -8.49 19.31
N ARG A 175 -19.48 -9.29 18.96
CA ARG A 175 -20.00 -9.29 17.59
C ARG A 175 -20.71 -7.98 17.30
N PRO A 176 -20.43 -7.34 16.14
CA PRO A 176 -21.16 -6.15 15.74
C PRO A 176 -22.63 -6.46 15.47
N SER A 177 -23.50 -5.50 15.81
CA SER A 177 -24.90 -5.56 15.40
C SER A 177 -25.05 -5.21 13.90
N PRO A 178 -26.19 -5.51 13.26
CA PRO A 178 -26.46 -5.10 11.88
C PRO A 178 -26.32 -3.59 11.65
N GLU A 179 -26.68 -2.77 12.65
CA GLU A 179 -26.55 -1.31 12.59
C GLU A 179 -25.06 -0.90 12.61
N GLN A 180 -24.24 -1.60 13.39
CA GLN A 180 -22.79 -1.36 13.45
C GLN A 180 -22.11 -1.76 12.14
N ILE A 181 -22.50 -2.86 11.52
CA ILE A 181 -22.02 -3.22 10.15
C ILE A 181 -22.46 -2.14 9.15
N THR A 182 -23.67 -1.62 9.26
CA THR A 182 -24.15 -0.51 8.42
C THR A 182 -23.32 0.75 8.61
N GLU A 183 -22.92 1.05 9.86
CA GLU A 183 -22.04 2.18 10.14
C GLU A 183 -20.63 1.98 9.56
N MET A 184 -20.07 0.79 9.68
CA MET A 184 -18.81 0.43 9.02
C MET A 184 -18.89 0.61 7.50
N ALA A 185 -20.00 0.18 6.89
CA ALA A 185 -20.26 0.35 5.46
C ALA A 185 -20.27 1.81 5.01
N LYS A 186 -20.79 2.74 5.85
CA LYS A 186 -20.74 4.19 5.56
C LYS A 186 -19.31 4.72 5.60
N LEU A 187 -18.47 4.23 6.52
CA LEU A 187 -17.07 4.63 6.60
C LEU A 187 -16.27 4.16 5.39
N VAL A 188 -16.56 2.93 4.90
CA VAL A 188 -15.98 2.44 3.65
C VAL A 188 -16.45 3.31 2.47
N ASP A 189 -17.73 3.63 2.38
CA ASP A 189 -18.28 4.49 1.32
C ASP A 189 -17.69 5.91 1.34
N GLU A 190 -17.47 6.50 2.53
CA GLU A 190 -16.76 7.78 2.70
C GLU A 190 -15.35 7.67 2.12
N ALA A 191 -14.57 6.66 2.53
CA ALA A 191 -13.20 6.49 2.08
C ALA A 191 -13.09 6.21 0.57
N MET A 192 -14.03 5.45 0.00
CA MET A 192 -14.09 5.23 -1.45
C MET A 192 -14.35 6.53 -2.22
N ARG A 193 -15.21 7.42 -1.70
CA ARG A 193 -15.42 8.77 -2.28
C ARG A 193 -14.20 9.67 -2.10
N ASP A 194 -13.42 9.48 -1.06
CA ASP A 194 -12.14 10.16 -0.83
C ASP A 194 -11.03 9.69 -1.78
N GLY A 195 -11.26 8.62 -2.56
CA GLY A 195 -10.31 8.11 -3.54
C GLY A 195 -9.57 6.83 -3.13
N ALA A 196 -10.08 6.08 -2.14
CA ALA A 196 -9.52 4.77 -1.81
C ALA A 196 -9.60 3.80 -3.00
N LEU A 197 -8.57 2.98 -3.20
CA LEU A 197 -8.55 1.92 -4.23
C LEU A 197 -9.54 0.79 -3.92
N GLY A 198 -9.87 0.60 -2.67
CA GLY A 198 -10.71 -0.50 -2.20
C GLY A 198 -10.56 -0.72 -0.70
N LEU A 199 -11.03 -1.86 -0.22
CA LEU A 199 -10.89 -2.31 1.17
C LEU A 199 -9.67 -3.21 1.31
N SER A 200 -8.79 -2.92 2.27
CA SER A 200 -7.75 -3.87 2.68
C SER A 200 -8.07 -4.52 4.02
N SER A 201 -7.61 -5.73 4.23
CA SER A 201 -7.82 -6.44 5.49
C SER A 201 -6.59 -7.19 5.98
N GLN A 202 -6.51 -7.33 7.31
CA GLN A 202 -5.56 -8.22 7.99
C GLN A 202 -6.36 -9.15 8.90
N VAL A 203 -7.01 -10.15 8.29
CA VAL A 203 -7.95 -11.04 8.99
C VAL A 203 -7.27 -12.17 9.77
N MET A 204 -5.96 -12.15 9.88
CA MET A 204 -5.19 -13.09 10.71
C MET A 204 -5.04 -12.65 12.17
N MET A 205 -5.26 -11.35 12.47
CA MET A 205 -5.08 -10.76 13.80
C MET A 205 -6.23 -9.82 14.17
N PRO A 206 -6.55 -9.70 15.50
CA PRO A 206 -7.47 -8.66 15.94
C PRO A 206 -6.98 -7.23 15.60
N PRO A 207 -7.89 -6.32 15.23
CA PRO A 207 -9.34 -6.52 15.20
C PRO A 207 -9.85 -7.21 13.93
N GLY A 208 -9.08 -7.26 12.83
CA GLY A 208 -9.51 -7.83 11.55
C GLY A 208 -10.00 -9.28 11.65
N SER A 209 -9.34 -10.10 12.49
CA SER A 209 -9.74 -11.51 12.69
C SER A 209 -11.09 -11.68 13.38
N LEU A 210 -11.66 -10.62 13.95
CA LEU A 210 -12.99 -10.64 14.54
C LEU A 210 -14.10 -10.57 13.48
N ALA A 211 -13.78 -10.09 12.28
CA ALA A 211 -14.70 -10.07 11.16
C ALA A 211 -14.91 -11.47 10.61
N THR A 212 -16.17 -11.84 10.41
CA THR A 212 -16.51 -13.05 9.65
C THR A 212 -16.40 -12.79 8.15
N THR A 213 -16.43 -13.85 7.37
CA THR A 213 -16.44 -13.76 5.91
C THR A 213 -17.63 -12.91 5.41
N GLU A 214 -18.79 -13.07 6.02
CA GLU A 214 -20.02 -12.34 5.69
C GLU A 214 -19.89 -10.84 6.01
N ASP A 215 -19.23 -10.48 7.12
CA ASP A 215 -18.96 -9.08 7.45
C ASP A 215 -18.10 -8.42 6.36
N VAL A 216 -17.02 -9.11 5.95
CA VAL A 216 -16.13 -8.61 4.91
C VAL A 216 -16.85 -8.51 3.57
N ILE A 217 -17.66 -9.52 3.20
CA ILE A 217 -18.50 -9.49 1.99
C ILE A 217 -19.43 -8.27 2.01
N ALA A 218 -20.08 -7.99 3.15
CA ALA A 218 -20.98 -6.84 3.27
C ALA A 218 -20.27 -5.51 3.00
N LEU A 219 -19.05 -5.35 3.52
CA LEU A 219 -18.23 -4.17 3.29
C LEU A 219 -17.70 -4.11 1.85
N CYS A 220 -17.25 -5.24 1.28
CA CYS A 220 -16.78 -5.32 -0.09
C CYS A 220 -17.88 -5.04 -1.12
N ARG A 221 -19.15 -5.31 -0.82
CA ARG A 221 -20.27 -4.89 -1.67
C ARG A 221 -20.40 -3.37 -1.79
N VAL A 222 -19.94 -2.62 -0.79
CA VAL A 222 -19.84 -1.16 -0.90
C VAL A 222 -18.70 -0.79 -1.86
N VAL A 223 -17.53 -1.43 -1.71
CA VAL A 223 -16.38 -1.24 -2.59
C VAL A 223 -16.74 -1.50 -4.06
N ALA A 224 -17.52 -2.57 -4.32
CA ALA A 224 -17.98 -2.93 -5.67
C ALA A 224 -18.76 -1.79 -6.36
N LYS A 225 -19.56 -1.02 -5.62
CA LYS A 225 -20.33 0.12 -6.16
C LYS A 225 -19.44 1.23 -6.70
N HIS A 226 -18.21 1.31 -6.20
CA HIS A 226 -17.20 2.29 -6.63
C HIS A 226 -16.19 1.72 -7.63
N GLY A 227 -16.33 0.44 -8.03
CA GLY A 227 -15.37 -0.21 -8.93
C GLY A 227 -14.01 -0.50 -8.29
N GLY A 228 -13.93 -0.53 -6.97
CA GLY A 228 -12.72 -0.82 -6.22
C GLY A 228 -12.43 -2.33 -6.09
N LEU A 229 -11.37 -2.67 -5.34
CA LEU A 229 -10.93 -4.06 -5.14
C LEU A 229 -10.81 -4.41 -3.64
N TYR A 230 -10.69 -5.69 -3.35
CA TYR A 230 -10.40 -6.22 -2.02
C TYR A 230 -8.97 -6.74 -1.97
N SER A 231 -8.16 -6.22 -1.05
CA SER A 231 -6.79 -6.63 -0.81
C SER A 231 -6.67 -7.27 0.59
N THR A 232 -5.98 -8.41 0.73
CA THR A 232 -6.04 -9.14 1.99
C THR A 232 -4.76 -9.84 2.40
N HIS A 233 -4.35 -9.61 3.66
CA HIS A 233 -3.57 -10.59 4.41
C HIS A 233 -4.55 -11.69 4.83
N ILE A 234 -4.45 -12.86 4.22
CA ILE A 234 -5.40 -13.97 4.42
C ILE A 234 -5.43 -14.44 5.89
N ARG A 235 -6.51 -15.06 6.28
CA ARG A 235 -6.78 -15.45 7.68
C ARG A 235 -5.74 -16.37 8.28
N ASN A 236 -5.15 -17.24 7.48
CA ASN A 236 -4.13 -18.19 7.91
C ASN A 236 -3.13 -18.45 6.78
N GLU A 237 -1.85 -18.22 7.04
CA GLU A 237 -0.77 -18.45 6.09
C GLU A 237 -0.03 -19.79 6.35
N GLY A 238 -0.43 -20.50 7.38
CA GLY A 238 0.14 -21.78 7.79
C GLY A 238 -0.72 -22.97 7.32
N THR A 239 -1.12 -23.82 8.28
CA THR A 239 -1.86 -25.05 7.99
C THR A 239 -3.28 -24.83 7.46
N GLY A 240 -3.85 -23.64 7.68
CA GLY A 240 -5.17 -23.24 7.14
C GLY A 240 -5.07 -22.38 5.87
N VAL A 241 -3.96 -22.42 5.14
CA VAL A 241 -3.73 -21.53 3.99
C VAL A 241 -4.71 -21.79 2.83
N PHE A 242 -5.07 -23.03 2.58
CA PHE A 242 -5.97 -23.40 1.48
C PHE A 242 -7.40 -22.88 1.73
N GLU A 243 -7.89 -23.02 2.95
CA GLU A 243 -9.17 -22.49 3.39
C GLU A 243 -9.18 -20.96 3.36
N ALA A 244 -8.07 -20.33 3.77
CA ALA A 244 -7.93 -18.87 3.78
C ALA A 244 -7.88 -18.29 2.35
N VAL A 245 -7.27 -18.98 1.41
CA VAL A 245 -7.32 -18.61 -0.01
C VAL A 245 -8.74 -18.77 -0.56
N ASN A 246 -9.42 -19.87 -0.23
CA ASN A 246 -10.82 -20.04 -0.61
C ASN A 246 -11.74 -18.97 -0.01
N GLU A 247 -11.51 -18.54 1.23
CA GLU A 247 -12.23 -17.41 1.84
C GLU A 247 -12.06 -16.13 1.00
N ALA A 248 -10.84 -15.79 0.60
CA ALA A 248 -10.58 -14.62 -0.23
C ALA A 248 -11.27 -14.71 -1.60
N ILE A 249 -11.24 -15.88 -2.24
CA ILE A 249 -11.96 -16.17 -3.49
C ILE A 249 -13.47 -15.98 -3.30
N GLU A 250 -14.02 -16.51 -2.22
CA GLU A 250 -15.46 -16.44 -1.94
C GLU A 250 -15.92 -14.99 -1.65
N ILE A 251 -15.11 -14.21 -0.95
CA ILE A 251 -15.38 -12.78 -0.74
C ILE A 251 -15.45 -12.06 -2.10
N GLY A 252 -14.47 -12.28 -2.97
CA GLY A 252 -14.48 -11.70 -4.31
C GLY A 252 -15.70 -12.09 -5.13
N ARG A 253 -16.04 -13.39 -5.11
CA ARG A 253 -17.19 -13.96 -5.82
C ARG A 253 -18.52 -13.35 -5.35
N GLN A 254 -18.77 -13.33 -4.04
CA GLN A 254 -20.06 -12.88 -3.48
C GLN A 254 -20.20 -11.35 -3.46
N ALA A 255 -19.10 -10.62 -3.32
CA ALA A 255 -19.14 -9.17 -3.33
C ALA A 255 -19.04 -8.58 -4.74
N GLY A 256 -18.55 -9.33 -5.72
CA GLY A 256 -18.35 -8.84 -7.10
C GLY A 256 -17.18 -7.88 -7.23
N VAL A 257 -16.11 -8.09 -6.48
CA VAL A 257 -14.89 -7.26 -6.51
C VAL A 257 -13.68 -8.06 -6.98
N PRO A 258 -12.71 -7.42 -7.67
CA PRO A 258 -11.39 -7.99 -7.86
C PRO A 258 -10.72 -8.27 -6.51
N VAL A 259 -9.88 -9.29 -6.45
CA VAL A 259 -9.15 -9.68 -5.23
C VAL A 259 -7.65 -9.66 -5.46
N ASP A 260 -6.90 -9.06 -4.53
CA ASP A 260 -5.46 -9.17 -4.43
C ASP A 260 -5.07 -9.87 -3.11
N ILE A 261 -4.45 -11.05 -3.23
CA ILE A 261 -3.91 -11.77 -2.07
C ILE A 261 -2.49 -11.27 -1.83
N ILE A 262 -2.32 -10.59 -0.69
CA ILE A 262 -1.07 -9.94 -0.33
C ILE A 262 -0.03 -10.98 0.10
N HIS A 263 1.22 -10.79 -0.38
CA HIS A 263 2.42 -11.56 0.00
C HIS A 263 2.16 -13.07 0.18
N LEU A 264 1.50 -13.66 -0.81
CA LEU A 264 1.12 -15.07 -0.81
C LEU A 264 2.30 -15.96 -0.50
N LYS A 265 2.16 -16.80 0.50
CA LYS A 265 3.16 -17.78 0.93
C LYS A 265 2.51 -18.91 1.71
N ILE A 266 3.22 -20.01 1.82
CA ILE A 266 2.93 -21.07 2.77
C ILE A 266 3.98 -20.94 3.87
N ALA A 267 3.58 -20.38 5.01
CA ALA A 267 4.50 -20.10 6.10
C ALA A 267 4.85 -21.34 6.92
N ASP A 268 3.92 -22.28 7.08
CA ASP A 268 4.17 -23.51 7.83
C ASP A 268 4.99 -24.51 6.99
N GLN A 269 6.12 -24.93 7.54
CA GLN A 269 7.06 -25.80 6.86
C GLN A 269 6.48 -27.21 6.54
N THR A 270 5.43 -27.63 7.24
CA THR A 270 4.79 -28.94 7.00
C THR A 270 4.01 -28.97 5.68
N PHE A 271 3.68 -27.79 5.14
CA PHE A 271 3.02 -27.61 3.85
C PHE A 271 3.91 -27.09 2.73
N TRP A 272 5.21 -26.92 2.98
CA TRP A 272 6.12 -26.47 1.93
C TRP A 272 6.13 -27.45 0.75
N GLY A 273 6.24 -26.91 -0.46
CA GLY A 273 6.15 -27.65 -1.71
C GLY A 273 4.75 -27.75 -2.31
N ARG A 274 3.69 -27.34 -1.58
CA ARG A 274 2.31 -27.44 -2.03
C ARG A 274 1.77 -26.14 -2.68
N MET A 275 2.62 -25.18 -3.02
CA MET A 275 2.18 -23.91 -3.63
C MET A 275 1.39 -24.11 -4.93
N ASN A 276 1.70 -25.15 -5.69
CA ASN A 276 0.95 -25.47 -6.92
C ASN A 276 -0.54 -25.67 -6.69
N GLU A 277 -0.94 -26.25 -5.54
CA GLU A 277 -2.35 -26.43 -5.20
C GLU A 277 -3.06 -25.09 -5.01
N ILE A 278 -2.39 -24.10 -4.41
CA ILE A 278 -2.92 -22.73 -4.28
C ILE A 278 -3.03 -22.06 -5.65
N VAL A 279 -2.01 -22.23 -6.51
CA VAL A 279 -2.04 -21.71 -7.88
C VAL A 279 -3.21 -22.31 -8.66
N GLU A 280 -3.49 -23.61 -8.48
CA GLU A 280 -4.65 -24.27 -9.11
C GLU A 280 -5.98 -23.70 -8.60
N GLN A 281 -6.13 -23.43 -7.28
CA GLN A 281 -7.31 -22.78 -6.71
C GLN A 281 -7.55 -21.39 -7.35
N ILE A 282 -6.49 -20.57 -7.41
CA ILE A 282 -6.56 -19.22 -8.02
C ILE A 282 -6.90 -19.31 -9.51
N ASN A 283 -6.29 -20.24 -10.26
CA ASN A 283 -6.56 -20.43 -11.67
C ASN A 283 -7.98 -20.95 -11.94
N ALA A 284 -8.50 -21.82 -11.09
CA ALA A 284 -9.89 -22.25 -11.16
C ALA A 284 -10.85 -21.06 -11.01
N ALA A 285 -10.63 -20.20 -10.00
CA ALA A 285 -11.41 -19.00 -9.80
C ALA A 285 -11.32 -18.02 -11.00
N ARG A 286 -10.15 -17.89 -11.60
CA ARG A 286 -9.97 -17.09 -12.84
C ARG A 286 -10.74 -17.68 -14.02
N THR A 287 -10.80 -19.01 -14.12
CA THR A 287 -11.56 -19.69 -15.19
C THR A 287 -13.06 -19.47 -15.02
N GLU A 288 -13.54 -19.29 -13.79
CA GLU A 288 -14.92 -18.89 -13.48
C GLU A 288 -15.18 -17.40 -13.79
N GLY A 289 -14.17 -16.62 -14.16
CA GLY A 289 -14.29 -15.20 -14.49
C GLY A 289 -13.96 -14.25 -13.34
N LEU A 290 -13.47 -14.74 -12.19
CA LEU A 290 -13.00 -13.85 -11.13
C LEU A 290 -11.70 -13.15 -11.52
N ASN A 291 -11.64 -11.83 -11.27
CA ASN A 291 -10.39 -11.09 -11.34
C ASN A 291 -9.68 -11.24 -9.99
N ILE A 292 -8.79 -12.21 -9.91
CA ILE A 292 -8.00 -12.49 -8.70
C ILE A 292 -6.52 -12.62 -9.03
N GLN A 293 -5.69 -12.01 -8.21
CA GLN A 293 -4.25 -12.06 -8.31
C GLN A 293 -3.61 -12.15 -6.92
N ALA A 294 -2.33 -12.40 -6.91
CA ALA A 294 -1.53 -12.44 -5.70
C ALA A 294 -0.18 -11.80 -5.95
N ASN A 295 0.39 -11.18 -4.94
CA ASN A 295 1.74 -10.66 -4.96
C ASN A 295 2.65 -11.47 -4.02
N VAL A 296 3.95 -11.28 -4.14
CA VAL A 296 4.97 -11.95 -3.33
C VAL A 296 6.18 -11.04 -3.17
N TYR A 297 6.88 -11.15 -2.07
CA TYR A 297 8.16 -10.49 -1.86
C TYR A 297 9.34 -11.46 -2.11
N PRO A 298 10.53 -10.98 -2.51
CA PRO A 298 11.68 -11.84 -2.87
C PRO A 298 12.56 -12.20 -1.67
N TYR A 299 12.00 -12.37 -0.48
CA TYR A 299 12.73 -12.66 0.74
C TYR A 299 12.38 -14.05 1.28
N THR A 300 13.32 -14.66 1.99
CA THR A 300 13.14 -15.97 2.64
C THR A 300 12.64 -15.85 4.09
N ARG A 301 12.34 -14.62 4.54
CA ARG A 301 11.86 -14.31 5.89
C ARG A 301 10.64 -13.41 5.84
N GLY A 302 9.65 -13.68 6.70
CA GLY A 302 8.56 -12.76 6.97
C GLY A 302 8.95 -11.74 8.04
N ASN A 303 8.34 -10.56 8.02
CA ASN A 303 8.48 -9.55 9.05
C ASN A 303 7.11 -9.23 9.65
N ASN A 304 7.00 -9.34 10.97
CA ASN A 304 5.78 -9.07 11.73
C ASN A 304 6.08 -8.33 13.02
N ASN A 305 5.05 -7.67 13.56
CA ASN A 305 5.15 -7.11 14.91
C ASN A 305 5.25 -8.23 15.96
N LEU A 306 6.03 -8.02 17.01
CA LEU A 306 6.21 -8.99 18.08
C LEU A 306 4.87 -9.41 18.74
N VAL A 307 3.89 -8.51 18.77
CA VAL A 307 2.55 -8.80 19.32
C VAL A 307 1.78 -9.85 18.53
N SER A 308 2.17 -10.14 17.28
CA SER A 308 1.51 -11.17 16.45
C SER A 308 1.70 -12.60 16.96
N ILE A 309 2.70 -12.84 17.80
CA ILE A 309 2.92 -14.14 18.46
C ILE A 309 2.02 -14.34 19.70
N ILE A 310 1.31 -13.31 20.13
CA ILE A 310 0.45 -13.35 21.32
C ILE A 310 -0.93 -13.87 20.93
N PRO A 311 -1.53 -14.80 21.72
CA PRO A 311 -2.85 -15.34 21.42
C PRO A 311 -3.93 -14.27 21.26
N PRO A 312 -4.90 -14.46 20.31
CA PRO A 312 -5.90 -13.42 19.98
C PRO A 312 -6.67 -12.87 21.18
N TRP A 313 -7.11 -13.74 22.11
CA TRP A 313 -7.88 -13.34 23.29
C TRP A 313 -7.15 -12.31 24.19
N ALA A 314 -5.81 -12.33 24.17
CA ALA A 314 -5.02 -11.43 25.00
C ALA A 314 -5.07 -9.97 24.51
N HIS A 315 -5.50 -9.71 23.27
CA HIS A 315 -5.62 -8.38 22.68
C HIS A 315 -6.95 -7.68 23.03
N GLU A 316 -7.94 -8.39 23.59
CA GLU A 316 -9.22 -7.80 23.99
C GLU A 316 -9.04 -6.64 24.97
N GLY A 317 -9.75 -5.54 24.72
CA GLY A 317 -9.63 -4.30 25.49
C GLY A 317 -8.43 -3.44 25.10
N GLY A 318 -7.68 -3.84 24.04
CA GLY A 318 -6.62 -3.06 23.44
C GLY A 318 -5.27 -3.13 24.16
N ARG A 319 -4.35 -2.27 23.73
CA ARG A 319 -2.94 -2.31 24.14
C ARG A 319 -2.73 -2.26 25.66
N GLN A 320 -3.48 -1.42 26.36
CA GLN A 320 -3.30 -1.29 27.82
C GLN A 320 -3.65 -2.59 28.53
N LYS A 321 -4.74 -3.23 28.15
CA LYS A 321 -5.17 -4.52 28.69
C LYS A 321 -4.21 -5.65 28.34
N LEU A 322 -3.66 -5.65 27.14
CA LEU A 322 -2.60 -6.59 26.74
C LEU A 322 -1.37 -6.44 27.66
N LEU A 323 -0.91 -5.22 27.93
CA LEU A 323 0.23 -4.97 28.81
C LEU A 323 -0.05 -5.39 30.27
N GLU A 324 -1.27 -5.20 30.76
CA GLU A 324 -1.70 -5.69 32.08
C GLU A 324 -1.63 -7.23 32.13
N ARG A 325 -2.18 -7.92 31.11
CA ARG A 325 -2.14 -9.39 31.01
C ARG A 325 -0.70 -9.92 30.90
N LEU A 326 0.17 -9.23 30.16
CA LEU A 326 1.58 -9.60 30.05
C LEU A 326 2.37 -9.44 31.37
N ARG A 327 1.88 -8.66 32.34
CA ARG A 327 2.47 -8.52 33.68
C ARG A 327 1.91 -9.53 34.68
N ASP A 328 0.73 -10.07 34.41
CA ASP A 328 0.05 -11.05 35.27
C ASP A 328 0.66 -12.46 35.05
N PRO A 329 1.19 -13.11 36.11
CA PRO A 329 1.85 -14.42 35.98
C PRO A 329 0.92 -15.53 35.46
N GLU A 330 -0.36 -15.54 35.86
CA GLU A 330 -1.31 -16.58 35.46
C GLU A 330 -1.72 -16.37 33.98
N GLN A 331 -1.95 -15.15 33.56
CA GLN A 331 -2.24 -14.84 32.17
C GLN A 331 -1.02 -15.18 31.26
N ARG A 332 0.19 -14.88 31.71
CA ARG A 332 1.42 -15.27 30.98
C ARG A 332 1.53 -16.80 30.84
N LYS A 333 1.22 -17.55 31.89
CA LYS A 333 1.24 -19.01 31.86
C LYS A 333 0.24 -19.53 30.83
N ARG A 334 -0.97 -18.97 30.80
CA ARG A 334 -1.97 -19.30 29.78
C ARG A 334 -1.49 -18.95 28.38
N MET A 335 -0.96 -17.74 28.16
CA MET A 335 -0.41 -17.33 26.87
C MET A 335 0.68 -18.29 26.39
N LYS A 336 1.61 -18.66 27.26
CA LYS A 336 2.68 -19.60 26.94
C LYS A 336 2.12 -20.96 26.54
N HIS A 337 1.15 -21.48 27.28
CA HIS A 337 0.46 -22.72 26.96
C HIS A 337 -0.17 -22.67 25.57
N ASP A 338 -0.90 -21.61 25.27
CA ASP A 338 -1.60 -21.44 23.99
C ASP A 338 -0.63 -21.24 22.80
N ILE A 339 0.51 -20.58 23.01
CA ILE A 339 1.58 -20.48 22.00
C ILE A 339 2.19 -21.87 21.73
N GLU A 340 2.45 -22.63 22.77
CA GLU A 340 3.11 -23.95 22.65
C GLU A 340 2.18 -25.03 22.07
N ASN A 341 0.86 -24.94 22.35
CA ASN A 341 -0.11 -25.99 21.97
C ASN A 341 -1.02 -25.57 20.81
N GLY A 342 -1.13 -24.28 20.52
CA GLY A 342 -2.03 -23.72 19.52
C GLY A 342 -3.44 -23.47 20.08
N ILE A 343 -4.23 -22.74 19.30
CA ILE A 343 -5.67 -22.51 19.48
C ILE A 343 -6.30 -22.75 18.12
N ASP A 344 -7.43 -23.41 18.07
CA ASP A 344 -8.15 -23.69 16.82
C ASP A 344 -8.42 -22.39 16.05
N GLY A 345 -8.15 -22.41 14.74
CA GLY A 345 -8.34 -21.28 13.84
C GLY A 345 -7.30 -20.15 13.94
N TRP A 346 -6.39 -20.19 14.91
CA TRP A 346 -5.35 -19.19 15.03
C TRP A 346 -4.09 -19.56 14.26
N TYR A 347 -3.64 -18.64 13.40
CA TYR A 347 -2.32 -18.74 12.78
C TYR A 347 -1.23 -18.51 13.84
N ASN A 348 -0.54 -19.57 14.22
CA ASN A 348 0.48 -19.54 15.27
C ASN A 348 1.89 -19.49 14.65
N HIS A 349 2.55 -18.36 14.78
CA HIS A 349 3.90 -18.15 14.26
C HIS A 349 4.93 -19.13 14.82
N TYR A 350 4.78 -19.55 16.09
CA TYR A 350 5.70 -20.50 16.71
C TYR A 350 5.61 -21.88 16.07
N THR A 351 4.41 -22.37 15.80
CA THR A 351 4.23 -23.65 15.09
C THR A 351 4.69 -23.56 13.64
N ALA A 352 4.42 -22.43 12.97
CA ALA A 352 4.81 -22.20 11.58
C ALA A 352 6.33 -22.27 11.37
N VAL A 353 7.12 -21.82 12.33
CA VAL A 353 8.60 -21.94 12.29
C VAL A 353 9.11 -23.29 12.84
N GLY A 354 8.24 -24.30 13.00
CA GLY A 354 8.60 -25.63 13.47
C GLY A 354 8.89 -25.69 14.96
N ARG A 355 8.28 -24.81 15.75
CA ARG A 355 8.44 -24.72 17.23
C ARG A 355 9.89 -24.41 17.67
N ASP A 356 10.60 -23.67 16.84
CA ASP A 356 12.00 -23.32 17.07
C ASP A 356 12.16 -21.79 17.18
N TRP A 357 12.28 -21.28 18.40
CA TRP A 357 12.47 -19.86 18.68
C TRP A 357 13.72 -19.27 18.04
N SER A 358 14.76 -20.09 17.74
CA SER A 358 15.97 -19.59 17.09
C SER A 358 15.73 -19.07 15.66
N ARG A 359 14.60 -19.41 15.06
CA ARG A 359 14.16 -18.94 13.74
C ARG A 359 13.41 -17.61 13.78
N MET A 360 13.06 -17.13 14.98
CA MET A 360 12.44 -15.83 15.19
C MET A 360 13.51 -14.83 15.64
N LEU A 361 13.75 -13.81 14.84
CA LEU A 361 14.77 -12.80 15.12
C LEU A 361 14.12 -11.44 15.40
N VAL A 362 14.63 -10.74 16.40
CA VAL A 362 14.27 -9.32 16.62
C VAL A 362 15.13 -8.49 15.66
N SER A 363 14.50 -7.90 14.64
CA SER A 363 15.19 -7.14 13.59
C SER A 363 15.41 -5.67 13.95
N ALA A 364 14.53 -5.11 14.78
CA ALA A 364 14.63 -3.73 15.27
C ALA A 364 14.04 -3.61 16.67
N ASN A 365 14.70 -2.86 17.52
CA ASN A 365 14.21 -2.50 18.85
C ASN A 365 14.72 -1.10 19.20
N THR A 366 13.82 -0.23 19.66
CA THR A 366 14.16 1.14 20.07
C THR A 366 14.82 1.24 21.45
N THR A 367 14.92 0.13 22.19
CA THR A 367 15.42 0.05 23.56
C THR A 367 16.78 -0.62 23.70
N PHE A 368 17.35 -1.16 22.63
CA PHE A 368 18.71 -1.75 22.65
C PHE A 368 19.67 -0.93 21.81
#